data_d64a79232437fd6e8a34185bd689fdff
#
_entry.id   d64a79232437fd6e8a34185bd689fdff
#
_cell.length_a   1.000
_cell.length_b   1.000
_cell.length_c   1.000
_cell.angle_alpha   90.00
_cell.angle_beta   90.00
_cell.angle_gamma   90.00
#
_symmetry.space_group_name_H-M   'P 1'
#
loop_
_entity.id
_entity.type
_entity.pdbx_description
1 polymer ?
#
loop_
_entity_poly.entity_id
_entity_poly.type
_entity_poly.pdbx_seq_one_letter_code
_entity_poly.pdbx_strand_id
1 'polypeptide(L)'
;MPKNLCICLLALALLSRCAYAQTDTVVMDMASCLRYAVHHQPGLRASLVNQRIVDYQVKGALSDWLPQVNGNGDFQHNIQLPVSFLPASLITPGATGYVPVASGVKNTSQIGISATQNLYNRDVMLAARTSKFYRRYAGESVDSARIDLVVDVSKAYYSVYTSELQLGILLEDVRRLEQSVKDTYNQYQSGIVDKTDYKQAVIQFNTAQVQYRQAALAIPAKYAYLKQLLGFPVDSVLKLQSDSAAMVAEAMLDTTQQLDYNRRVEVQSLQTLKTLATAQYDYQRYGWLPSLSFFYDYNLFYGNNTFSKVYNANYPNSYLGVTLGIPIFQGFKRVYAMRAAKLSADLVDLRLEDTKRVINTQYTTAMAAYRGDLDNWRVSQDNITLSKEVYATVTLQYKEGIKTYLDVITAETSLRTAEITGLDALFSLLSDKMDVLKALGTVNININ
;
A
#
# COMPACT_ATOMS: atom_id res chain seq x y z
N MET A 1 7.36 49.10 41.43
CA MET A 1 8.37 48.29 40.73
C MET A 1 8.33 46.86 41.27
N PRO A 2 7.66 45.93 40.63
CA PRO A 2 8.24 44.65 40.20
C PRO A 2 7.49 43.95 39.00
N LYS A 3 6.72 44.68 38.17
CA LYS A 3 6.02 44.04 37.04
C LYS A 3 6.92 43.75 35.84
N ASN A 4 8.03 44.44 35.68
CA ASN A 4 8.93 44.27 34.52
C ASN A 4 9.92 43.09 34.68
N LEU A 5 10.15 42.60 35.90
CA LEU A 5 11.05 41.48 36.16
C LEU A 5 10.41 40.12 35.78
N CYS A 6 9.08 39.99 35.93
CA CYS A 6 8.35 38.80 35.55
C CYS A 6 8.26 38.63 34.02
N ILE A 7 8.17 39.71 33.25
CA ILE A 7 8.11 39.67 31.79
C ILE A 7 9.46 39.26 31.20
N CYS A 8 10.57 39.72 31.76
CA CYS A 8 11.91 39.29 31.35
C CYS A 8 12.21 37.83 31.68
N LEU A 9 11.74 37.30 32.81
CA LEU A 9 11.87 35.89 33.17
C LEU A 9 11.00 34.98 32.29
N LEU A 10 9.81 35.42 31.86
CA LEU A 10 8.96 34.68 30.92
C LEU A 10 9.55 34.70 29.51
N ALA A 11 10.16 35.79 29.07
CA ALA A 11 10.86 35.88 27.79
C ALA A 11 12.13 35.03 27.77
N LEU A 12 12.88 34.92 28.89
CA LEU A 12 14.04 34.04 28.99
C LEU A 12 13.65 32.57 29.03
N ALA A 13 12.51 32.20 29.59
CA ALA A 13 11.96 30.84 29.61
C ALA A 13 11.40 30.41 28.25
N LEU A 14 10.99 31.33 27.38
CA LEU A 14 10.58 31.07 25.99
C LEU A 14 11.76 30.93 25.05
N LEU A 15 12.89 31.57 25.33
CA LEU A 15 14.11 31.45 24.55
C LEU A 15 14.91 30.17 24.84
N SER A 16 14.70 29.53 25.98
CA SER A 16 15.37 28.27 26.34
C SER A 16 14.73 27.02 25.70
N ARG A 17 13.66 27.14 24.91
CA ARG A 17 13.05 26.05 24.13
C ARG A 17 13.49 25.99 22.66
N CYS A 18 14.51 26.75 22.28
CA CYS A 18 15.35 26.31 21.14
C CYS A 18 16.19 25.12 21.61
N ALA A 19 15.51 24.00 21.92
CA ALA A 19 16.16 22.72 22.00
C ALA A 19 16.85 22.51 20.64
N TYR A 20 18.18 22.53 20.64
CA TYR A 20 18.95 21.96 19.55
C TYR A 20 18.30 20.60 19.26
N ALA A 21 17.62 20.48 18.11
CA ALA A 21 17.31 19.19 17.55
C ALA A 21 18.69 18.57 17.26
N GLN A 22 19.24 17.85 18.23
CA GLN A 22 20.29 16.89 17.95
C GLN A 22 19.69 16.02 16.88
N THR A 23 20.19 16.14 15.67
CA THR A 23 19.88 15.21 14.60
C THR A 23 20.54 13.90 15.00
N ASP A 24 19.83 13.12 15.83
CA ASP A 24 20.28 11.79 16.21
C ASP A 24 20.49 10.99 14.94
N THR A 25 21.76 10.66 14.69
CA THR A 25 22.08 9.78 13.57
C THR A 25 21.61 8.38 13.91
N VAL A 26 20.55 7.95 13.26
CA VAL A 26 20.02 6.60 13.45
C VAL A 26 20.78 5.65 12.53
N VAL A 27 21.41 4.64 13.13
CA VAL A 27 22.12 3.59 12.39
C VAL A 27 21.19 2.37 12.28
N MET A 28 20.96 1.89 11.07
CA MET A 28 20.06 0.75 10.81
C MET A 28 20.75 -0.30 9.91
N ASP A 29 20.57 -1.56 10.28
CA ASP A 29 20.80 -2.71 9.41
C ASP A 29 19.54 -3.01 8.57
N MET A 30 19.62 -3.97 7.64
CA MET A 30 18.51 -4.38 6.79
C MET A 30 17.27 -4.79 7.61
N ALA A 31 17.45 -5.61 8.63
CA ALA A 31 16.36 -6.11 9.46
C ALA A 31 15.65 -4.97 10.21
N SER A 32 16.41 -3.99 10.71
CA SER A 32 15.86 -2.80 11.37
C SER A 32 15.14 -1.88 10.40
N CYS A 33 15.67 -1.72 9.17
CA CYS A 33 14.98 -0.97 8.11
C CYS A 33 13.62 -1.60 7.79
N LEU A 34 13.56 -2.91 7.62
CA LEU A 34 12.32 -3.63 7.32
C LEU A 34 11.32 -3.53 8.48
N ARG A 35 11.76 -3.73 9.74
CA ARG A 35 10.89 -3.54 10.92
C ARG A 35 10.33 -2.13 10.97
N TYR A 36 11.18 -1.14 10.78
CA TYR A 36 10.76 0.25 10.81
C TYR A 36 9.72 0.55 9.70
N ALA A 37 9.98 0.10 8.47
CA ALA A 37 9.08 0.30 7.33
C ALA A 37 7.69 -0.30 7.57
N VAL A 38 7.61 -1.53 8.08
CA VAL A 38 6.34 -2.22 8.35
C VAL A 38 5.47 -1.44 9.36
N HIS A 39 6.08 -0.73 10.30
CA HIS A 39 5.34 0.04 11.32
C HIS A 39 5.05 1.49 10.91
N HIS A 40 5.88 2.11 10.07
CA HIS A 40 5.84 3.55 9.85
C HIS A 40 5.45 3.97 8.43
N GLN A 41 5.61 3.08 7.43
CA GLN A 41 5.34 3.43 6.04
C GLN A 41 3.86 3.78 5.81
N PRO A 42 3.57 5.00 5.29
CA PRO A 42 2.18 5.50 5.20
C PRO A 42 1.28 4.66 4.30
N GLY A 43 1.77 4.09 3.19
CA GLY A 43 0.99 3.28 2.27
C GLY A 43 0.54 1.96 2.90
N LEU A 44 1.41 1.29 3.67
CA LEU A 44 1.03 0.08 4.42
C LEU A 44 0.04 0.41 5.54
N ARG A 45 0.24 1.52 6.25
CA ARG A 45 -0.71 2.02 7.25
C ARG A 45 -2.08 2.32 6.63
N ALA A 46 -2.11 2.89 5.42
CA ALA A 46 -3.36 3.12 4.68
C ALA A 46 -4.06 1.79 4.35
N SER A 47 -3.33 0.75 3.95
CA SER A 47 -3.90 -0.59 3.71
C SER A 47 -4.49 -1.20 4.99
N LEU A 48 -3.83 -1.04 6.14
CA LEU A 48 -4.36 -1.47 7.45
C LEU A 48 -5.62 -0.67 7.86
N VAL A 49 -5.68 0.62 7.55
CA VAL A 49 -6.89 1.43 7.77
C VAL A 49 -8.03 0.93 6.88
N ASN A 50 -7.76 0.65 5.60
CA ASN A 50 -8.75 0.09 4.67
C ASN A 50 -9.27 -1.28 5.16
N GLN A 51 -8.42 -2.13 5.71
CA GLN A 51 -8.85 -3.39 6.32
C GLN A 51 -9.84 -3.15 7.49
N ARG A 52 -9.60 -2.14 8.33
CA ARG A 52 -10.53 -1.75 9.41
C ARG A 52 -11.83 -1.17 8.86
N ILE A 53 -11.78 -0.38 7.79
CA ILE A 53 -12.97 0.14 7.11
C ILE A 53 -13.84 -1.03 6.64
N VAL A 54 -13.26 -2.03 5.98
CA VAL A 54 -13.98 -3.24 5.55
C VAL A 54 -14.59 -3.98 6.74
N ASP A 55 -13.87 -4.10 7.87
CA ASP A 55 -14.43 -4.73 9.08
C ASP A 55 -15.67 -3.99 9.61
N TYR A 56 -15.62 -2.64 9.65
CA TYR A 56 -16.79 -1.84 10.05
C TYR A 56 -17.94 -1.91 9.02
N GLN A 57 -17.65 -1.95 7.72
CA GLN A 57 -18.67 -2.16 6.69
C GLN A 57 -19.37 -3.51 6.85
N VAL A 58 -18.59 -4.56 7.12
CA VAL A 58 -19.14 -5.90 7.42
C VAL A 58 -20.00 -5.89 8.68
N LYS A 59 -19.55 -5.24 9.75
CA LYS A 59 -20.36 -5.07 10.98
C LYS A 59 -21.65 -4.28 10.72
N GLY A 60 -21.56 -3.22 9.90
CA GLY A 60 -22.73 -2.44 9.48
C GLY A 60 -23.77 -3.31 8.75
N ALA A 61 -23.32 -4.07 7.74
CA ALA A 61 -24.21 -4.98 7.00
C ALA A 61 -24.82 -6.08 7.87
N LEU A 62 -24.10 -6.55 8.90
CA LEU A 62 -24.64 -7.51 9.87
C LEU A 62 -25.58 -6.85 10.88
N SER A 63 -25.48 -5.54 11.11
CA SER A 63 -26.37 -4.82 12.03
C SER A 63 -27.81 -4.72 11.52
N ASP A 64 -28.05 -4.94 10.23
CA ASP A 64 -29.39 -5.03 9.66
C ASP A 64 -30.20 -6.24 10.21
N TRP A 65 -29.54 -7.16 10.92
CA TRP A 65 -30.18 -8.22 11.68
C TRP A 65 -30.78 -7.74 13.02
N LEU A 66 -30.26 -6.65 13.55
CA LEU A 66 -30.70 -6.09 14.83
C LEU A 66 -31.98 -5.25 14.62
N PRO A 67 -32.78 -5.05 15.67
CA PRO A 67 -33.90 -4.15 15.59
C PRO A 67 -33.49 -2.74 15.18
N GLN A 68 -34.13 -2.19 14.16
CA GLN A 68 -33.93 -0.81 13.72
C GLN A 68 -35.07 0.04 14.30
N VAL A 69 -34.73 1.04 15.13
CA VAL A 69 -35.70 1.92 15.77
C VAL A 69 -35.56 3.31 15.16
N ASN A 70 -36.65 3.82 14.62
CA ASN A 70 -36.73 5.12 13.97
C ASN A 70 -37.79 6.00 14.62
N GLY A 71 -37.53 7.26 14.78
CA GLY A 71 -38.50 8.29 15.12
C GLY A 71 -38.95 9.04 13.86
N ASN A 72 -40.21 9.23 13.70
CA ASN A 72 -40.78 9.98 12.59
C ASN A 72 -41.76 11.03 13.10
N GLY A 73 -41.80 12.16 12.42
CA GLY A 73 -42.77 13.23 12.70
C GLY A 73 -43.14 13.91 11.41
N ASP A 74 -44.44 14.10 11.23
CA ASP A 74 -44.98 14.87 10.11
C ASP A 74 -46.02 15.87 10.60
N PHE A 75 -46.14 16.94 9.84
CA PHE A 75 -47.21 17.93 9.95
C PHE A 75 -47.77 18.18 8.55
N GLN A 76 -49.10 18.06 8.42
CA GLN A 76 -49.79 18.25 7.15
C GLN A 76 -50.89 19.31 7.32
N HIS A 77 -50.92 20.28 6.43
CA HIS A 77 -52.01 21.21 6.28
C HIS A 77 -52.79 20.90 4.98
N ASN A 78 -54.05 20.51 5.11
CA ASN A 78 -54.92 20.23 3.98
C ASN A 78 -55.53 21.54 3.48
N ILE A 79 -55.12 22.03 2.31
CA ILE A 79 -55.72 23.20 1.65
C ILE A 79 -57.17 22.94 1.32
N GLN A 80 -57.46 21.72 0.82
CA GLN A 80 -58.81 21.19 0.62
C GLN A 80 -58.91 19.84 1.32
N LEU A 81 -59.98 19.64 2.06
CA LEU A 81 -60.24 18.34 2.70
C LEU A 81 -60.67 17.30 1.66
N PRO A 82 -60.18 16.06 1.78
CA PRO A 82 -60.67 14.97 0.95
C PRO A 82 -62.19 14.75 1.20
N VAL A 83 -62.88 14.40 0.14
CA VAL A 83 -64.34 14.13 0.19
C VAL A 83 -64.55 12.62 0.14
N SER A 84 -65.28 12.10 1.13
CA SER A 84 -65.75 10.71 1.17
C SER A 84 -67.25 10.65 0.77
N PHE A 85 -67.56 9.72 -0.08
CA PHE A 85 -68.98 9.50 -0.48
C PHE A 85 -69.61 8.50 0.48
N LEU A 86 -70.54 9.00 1.36
CA LEU A 86 -71.24 8.17 2.31
C LEU A 86 -72.65 7.81 1.75
N PRO A 87 -73.20 6.57 1.99
CA PRO A 87 -74.55 6.24 1.65
C PRO A 87 -75.51 7.25 2.28
N ALA A 88 -76.41 7.82 1.48
CA ALA A 88 -77.36 8.83 1.93
C ALA A 88 -78.21 8.34 3.08
N SER A 89 -78.51 7.04 3.18
CA SER A 89 -79.23 6.39 4.26
C SER A 89 -78.56 6.52 5.64
N LEU A 90 -77.27 6.78 5.75
CA LEU A 90 -76.55 7.03 7.01
C LEU A 90 -76.82 8.43 7.56
N ILE A 91 -77.19 9.37 6.71
CA ILE A 91 -77.47 10.77 7.09
C ILE A 91 -78.98 11.01 7.21
N THR A 92 -79.82 10.46 6.27
CA THR A 92 -81.27 10.61 6.24
C THR A 92 -81.87 9.24 6.06
N PRO A 93 -82.61 8.72 7.04
CA PRO A 93 -83.26 7.41 6.92
C PRO A 93 -84.19 7.35 5.68
N GLY A 94 -83.99 6.31 4.85
CA GLY A 94 -84.78 6.09 3.62
C GLY A 94 -84.31 6.82 2.37
N ALA A 95 -83.23 7.64 2.45
CA ALA A 95 -82.63 8.27 1.27
C ALA A 95 -81.75 7.24 0.49
N THR A 96 -81.86 7.32 -0.85
CA THR A 96 -81.05 6.49 -1.78
C THR A 96 -79.91 7.31 -2.39
N GLY A 97 -78.79 6.64 -2.74
CA GLY A 97 -77.57 7.29 -3.35
C GLY A 97 -76.48 7.60 -2.36
N TYR A 98 -75.59 8.46 -2.76
CA TYR A 98 -74.37 8.86 -1.97
C TYR A 98 -74.34 10.36 -1.77
N VAL A 99 -73.88 10.80 -0.57
CA VAL A 99 -73.73 12.22 -0.24
C VAL A 99 -72.17 12.46 -0.07
N PRO A 100 -71.67 13.48 -0.73
CA PRO A 100 -70.25 13.87 -0.55
C PRO A 100 -70.06 14.58 0.82
N VAL A 101 -69.22 14.01 1.68
CA VAL A 101 -68.90 14.58 3.01
C VAL A 101 -67.42 14.86 3.10
N ALA A 102 -67.06 16.06 3.47
CA ALA A 102 -65.64 16.38 3.73
C ALA A 102 -65.16 15.56 4.93
N SER A 103 -64.08 14.82 4.74
CA SER A 103 -63.53 13.90 5.73
C SER A 103 -62.20 14.42 6.26
N GLY A 104 -62.01 14.34 7.58
CA GLY A 104 -60.77 14.76 8.23
C GLY A 104 -60.76 16.20 8.75
N VAL A 105 -59.59 16.71 9.06
CA VAL A 105 -59.33 18.04 9.59
C VAL A 105 -58.27 18.78 8.80
N LYS A 106 -58.26 20.13 8.87
CA LYS A 106 -57.30 20.95 8.10
C LYS A 106 -55.86 20.72 8.48
N ASN A 107 -55.57 20.56 9.76
CA ASN A 107 -54.22 20.36 10.24
C ASN A 107 -54.11 19.02 10.95
N THR A 108 -53.18 18.20 10.53
CA THR A 108 -52.82 16.94 11.18
C THR A 108 -51.32 16.90 11.48
N SER A 109 -50.98 16.29 12.59
CA SER A 109 -49.59 15.98 12.91
C SER A 109 -49.51 14.59 13.50
N GLN A 110 -48.48 13.84 13.10
CA GLN A 110 -48.19 12.52 13.64
C GLN A 110 -46.78 12.51 14.14
N ILE A 111 -46.57 12.05 15.37
CA ILE A 111 -45.25 11.82 15.94
C ILE A 111 -45.23 10.37 16.38
N GLY A 112 -44.24 9.61 15.90
CA GLY A 112 -44.21 8.18 16.16
C GLY A 112 -42.83 7.60 16.31
N ILE A 113 -42.79 6.40 16.88
CA ILE A 113 -41.61 5.53 16.95
C ILE A 113 -41.99 4.23 16.24
N SER A 114 -41.17 3.82 15.29
CA SER A 114 -41.24 2.53 14.62
C SER A 114 -40.03 1.67 14.92
N ALA A 115 -40.26 0.42 15.23
CA ALA A 115 -39.20 -0.59 15.38
C ALA A 115 -39.44 -1.68 14.33
N THR A 116 -38.41 -1.98 13.54
CA THR A 116 -38.45 -3.05 12.53
C THR A 116 -37.30 -4.01 12.74
N GLN A 117 -37.55 -5.31 12.68
CA GLN A 117 -36.52 -6.35 12.76
C GLN A 117 -36.69 -7.36 11.64
N ASN A 118 -35.61 -7.59 10.90
CA ASN A 118 -35.56 -8.67 9.92
C ASN A 118 -35.51 -10.03 10.64
N LEU A 119 -36.48 -10.88 10.43
CA LEU A 119 -36.50 -12.26 10.93
C LEU A 119 -35.93 -13.22 9.89
N TYR A 120 -36.18 -12.96 8.62
CA TYR A 120 -35.62 -13.67 7.50
C TYR A 120 -35.45 -12.69 6.32
N ASN A 121 -34.18 -12.42 5.97
CA ASN A 121 -33.85 -11.52 4.88
C ASN A 121 -32.61 -12.05 4.17
N ARG A 122 -32.69 -12.20 2.85
CA ARG A 122 -31.59 -12.75 2.06
C ARG A 122 -30.35 -11.84 2.01
N ASP A 123 -30.52 -10.50 2.13
CA ASP A 123 -29.42 -9.55 2.13
C ASP A 123 -28.54 -9.74 3.38
N VAL A 124 -29.19 -9.90 4.54
CA VAL A 124 -28.49 -10.18 5.81
C VAL A 124 -27.84 -11.56 5.78
N MET A 125 -28.52 -12.55 5.19
CA MET A 125 -27.94 -13.89 5.02
C MET A 125 -26.70 -13.87 4.11
N LEU A 126 -26.73 -13.09 3.02
CA LEU A 126 -25.57 -12.88 2.17
C LEU A 126 -24.42 -12.21 2.96
N ALA A 127 -24.72 -11.14 3.68
CA ALA A 127 -23.74 -10.45 4.52
C ALA A 127 -23.11 -11.41 5.55
N ALA A 128 -23.91 -12.21 6.25
CA ALA A 128 -23.41 -13.21 7.20
C ALA A 128 -22.52 -14.26 6.52
N ARG A 129 -22.92 -14.79 5.38
CA ARG A 129 -22.16 -15.80 4.62
C ARG A 129 -20.86 -15.26 4.07
N THR A 130 -20.84 -14.00 3.60
CA THR A 130 -19.68 -13.39 2.91
C THR A 130 -18.74 -12.62 3.83
N SER A 131 -19.18 -12.29 5.06
CA SER A 131 -18.44 -11.46 6.02
C SER A 131 -16.97 -11.89 6.23
N LYS A 132 -16.74 -13.20 6.41
CA LYS A 132 -15.39 -13.75 6.60
C LYS A 132 -14.52 -13.61 5.35
N PHE A 133 -15.12 -13.68 4.17
CA PHE A 133 -14.38 -13.60 2.91
C PHE A 133 -14.01 -12.14 2.57
N TYR A 134 -14.87 -11.17 2.89
CA TYR A 134 -14.52 -9.76 2.77
C TYR A 134 -13.35 -9.38 3.68
N ARG A 135 -13.36 -9.85 4.95
CA ARG A 135 -12.24 -9.64 5.88
C ARG A 135 -10.97 -10.31 5.39
N ARG A 136 -11.09 -11.54 4.87
CA ARG A 136 -9.97 -12.27 4.31
C ARG A 136 -9.38 -11.56 3.11
N TYR A 137 -10.20 -11.11 2.16
CA TYR A 137 -9.76 -10.36 0.99
C TYR A 137 -9.03 -9.07 1.37
N ALA A 138 -9.54 -8.34 2.37
CA ALA A 138 -8.89 -7.14 2.89
C ALA A 138 -7.54 -7.46 3.57
N GLY A 139 -7.42 -8.59 4.28
CA GLY A 139 -6.17 -9.09 4.83
C GLY A 139 -5.15 -9.43 3.74
N GLU A 140 -5.56 -10.17 2.71
CA GLU A 140 -4.74 -10.53 1.56
C GLU A 140 -4.22 -9.29 0.80
N SER A 141 -5.01 -8.20 0.75
CA SER A 141 -4.58 -6.91 0.20
C SER A 141 -3.48 -6.24 1.05
N VAL A 142 -3.56 -6.35 2.38
CA VAL A 142 -2.49 -5.88 3.29
C VAL A 142 -1.23 -6.70 3.10
N ASP A 143 -1.34 -8.02 2.99
CA ASP A 143 -0.19 -8.91 2.78
C ASP A 143 0.51 -8.62 1.44
N SER A 144 -0.25 -8.33 0.36
CA SER A 144 0.31 -7.89 -0.91
C SER A 144 1.12 -6.59 -0.75
N ALA A 145 0.54 -5.58 -0.09
CA ALA A 145 1.22 -4.31 0.14
C ALA A 145 2.48 -4.48 1.01
N ARG A 146 2.46 -5.43 1.96
CA ARG A 146 3.62 -5.74 2.80
C ARG A 146 4.72 -6.45 2.01
N ILE A 147 4.38 -7.40 1.14
CA ILE A 147 5.32 -8.08 0.25
C ILE A 147 6.03 -7.05 -0.64
N ASP A 148 5.27 -6.15 -1.29
CA ASP A 148 5.82 -5.11 -2.14
C ASP A 148 6.76 -4.20 -1.36
N LEU A 149 6.35 -3.75 -0.17
CA LEU A 149 7.18 -2.91 0.69
C LEU A 149 8.50 -3.58 1.08
N VAL A 150 8.47 -4.85 1.47
CA VAL A 150 9.69 -5.60 1.84
C VAL A 150 10.65 -5.68 0.66
N VAL A 151 10.14 -5.98 -0.54
CA VAL A 151 10.96 -6.05 -1.75
C VAL A 151 11.56 -4.69 -2.09
N ASP A 152 10.76 -3.63 -2.08
CA ASP A 152 11.20 -2.28 -2.45
C ASP A 152 12.21 -1.72 -1.45
N VAL A 153 11.99 -1.90 -0.14
CA VAL A 153 12.94 -1.49 0.90
C VAL A 153 14.25 -2.26 0.77
N SER A 154 14.20 -3.58 0.52
CA SER A 154 15.41 -4.38 0.33
C SER A 154 16.24 -3.88 -0.86
N LYS A 155 15.61 -3.66 -2.01
CA LYS A 155 16.28 -3.15 -3.20
C LYS A 155 16.86 -1.74 -2.98
N ALA A 156 16.13 -0.86 -2.32
CA ALA A 156 16.58 0.48 -2.01
C ALA A 156 17.78 0.46 -1.03
N TYR A 157 17.73 -0.42 -0.03
CA TYR A 157 18.83 -0.63 0.90
C TYR A 157 20.09 -1.10 0.17
N TYR A 158 19.99 -2.12 -0.69
CA TYR A 158 21.11 -2.60 -1.50
C TYR A 158 21.66 -1.50 -2.41
N SER A 159 20.80 -0.68 -3.02
CA SER A 159 21.21 0.43 -3.87
C SER A 159 22.03 1.50 -3.12
N VAL A 160 21.63 1.85 -1.89
CA VAL A 160 22.39 2.80 -1.05
C VAL A 160 23.74 2.18 -0.68
N TYR A 161 23.70 0.95 -0.19
CA TYR A 161 24.89 0.26 0.28
C TYR A 161 25.97 0.10 -0.82
N THR A 162 25.59 -0.42 -1.99
CA THR A 162 26.54 -0.57 -3.10
C THR A 162 27.09 0.77 -3.58
N SER A 163 26.30 1.85 -3.49
CA SER A 163 26.75 3.19 -3.83
C SER A 163 27.75 3.77 -2.81
N GLU A 164 27.60 3.44 -1.53
CA GLU A 164 28.60 3.81 -0.51
C GLU A 164 29.92 3.06 -0.72
N LEU A 165 29.85 1.77 -1.08
CA LEU A 165 31.04 1.01 -1.43
C LEU A 165 31.73 1.59 -2.69
N GLN A 166 30.95 1.91 -3.72
CA GLN A 166 31.45 2.55 -4.94
C GLN A 166 32.13 3.89 -4.63
N LEU A 167 31.55 4.69 -3.75
CA LEU A 167 32.18 5.95 -3.33
C LEU A 167 33.53 5.71 -2.66
N GLY A 168 33.65 4.65 -1.84
CA GLY A 168 34.92 4.24 -1.23
C GLY A 168 35.99 3.90 -2.27
N ILE A 169 35.65 3.10 -3.28
CA ILE A 169 36.55 2.75 -4.39
C ILE A 169 36.98 4.00 -5.13
N LEU A 170 36.09 4.90 -5.48
CA LEU A 170 36.39 6.13 -6.21
C LEU A 170 37.26 7.08 -5.36
N LEU A 171 37.08 7.12 -4.04
CA LEU A 171 37.93 7.92 -3.15
C LEU A 171 39.38 7.39 -3.12
N GLU A 172 39.55 6.07 -3.06
CA GLU A 172 40.88 5.45 -3.12
C GLU A 172 41.54 5.68 -4.48
N ASP A 173 40.77 5.61 -5.56
CA ASP A 173 41.27 5.92 -6.91
C ASP A 173 41.77 7.36 -7.01
N VAL A 174 40.98 8.33 -6.51
CA VAL A 174 41.42 9.74 -6.45
C VAL A 174 42.72 9.91 -5.67
N ARG A 175 42.88 9.20 -4.52
CA ARG A 175 44.12 9.25 -3.72
C ARG A 175 45.33 8.68 -4.47
N ARG A 176 45.16 7.53 -5.16
CA ARG A 176 46.21 6.91 -5.98
C ARG A 176 46.63 7.83 -7.11
N LEU A 177 45.66 8.41 -7.82
CA LEU A 177 45.95 9.33 -8.94
C LEU A 177 46.53 10.65 -8.47
N GLU A 178 46.16 11.17 -7.30
CA GLU A 178 46.84 12.35 -6.70
C GLU A 178 48.32 12.07 -6.44
N GLN A 179 48.64 10.89 -5.91
CA GLN A 179 50.04 10.49 -5.71
C GLN A 179 50.76 10.33 -7.06
N SER A 180 50.09 9.72 -8.05
CA SER A 180 50.65 9.55 -9.40
C SER A 180 50.94 10.89 -10.07
N VAL A 181 50.12 11.93 -9.90
CA VAL A 181 50.42 13.30 -10.38
C VAL A 181 51.69 13.85 -9.73
N LYS A 182 51.88 13.68 -8.42
CA LYS A 182 53.06 14.13 -7.70
C LYS A 182 54.33 13.42 -8.19
N ASP A 183 54.26 12.11 -8.36
CA ASP A 183 55.38 11.27 -8.79
C ASP A 183 55.79 11.59 -10.23
N THR A 184 54.82 11.68 -11.16
CA THR A 184 55.12 12.03 -12.57
C THR A 184 55.59 13.48 -12.72
N TYR A 185 55.15 14.42 -11.88
CA TYR A 185 55.66 15.77 -11.85
C TYR A 185 57.15 15.80 -11.44
N ASN A 186 57.54 15.09 -10.38
CA ASN A 186 58.91 15.00 -9.91
C ASN A 186 59.82 14.33 -10.95
N GLN A 187 59.36 13.26 -11.59
CA GLN A 187 60.07 12.59 -12.68
C GLN A 187 60.24 13.50 -13.91
N TYR A 188 59.23 14.28 -14.28
CA TYR A 188 59.30 15.28 -15.34
C TYR A 188 60.35 16.35 -15.00
N GLN A 189 60.34 16.88 -13.77
CA GLN A 189 61.33 17.88 -13.35
C GLN A 189 62.75 17.32 -13.37
N SER A 190 62.92 16.04 -13.12
CA SER A 190 64.26 15.34 -13.16
C SER A 190 64.61 14.87 -14.58
N GLY A 191 63.80 15.11 -15.58
CA GLY A 191 64.02 14.70 -16.98
C GLY A 191 63.87 13.20 -17.25
N ILE A 192 63.25 12.45 -16.34
CA ILE A 192 63.07 11.00 -16.44
C ILE A 192 61.83 10.65 -17.34
N VAL A 193 60.78 11.46 -17.31
CA VAL A 193 59.59 11.28 -18.13
C VAL A 193 59.27 12.54 -18.92
N ASP A 194 58.47 12.38 -20.00
CA ASP A 194 57.97 13.50 -20.83
C ASP A 194 56.88 14.30 -20.12
N LYS A 195 56.77 15.56 -20.51
CA LYS A 195 55.67 16.44 -20.09
C LYS A 195 54.31 15.89 -20.42
N THR A 196 54.18 15.05 -21.42
CA THR A 196 52.98 14.36 -21.82
C THR A 196 52.47 13.43 -20.74
N ASP A 197 53.35 12.64 -20.11
CA ASP A 197 52.99 11.71 -19.04
C ASP A 197 52.47 12.43 -17.82
N TYR A 198 53.10 13.54 -17.42
CA TYR A 198 52.57 14.39 -16.34
C TYR A 198 51.19 14.97 -16.68
N LYS A 199 50.98 15.47 -17.91
CA LYS A 199 49.67 15.99 -18.33
C LYS A 199 48.59 14.91 -18.34
N GLN A 200 48.92 13.70 -18.76
CA GLN A 200 48.02 12.56 -18.71
C GLN A 200 47.62 12.21 -17.26
N ALA A 201 48.58 12.22 -16.33
CA ALA A 201 48.29 12.01 -14.90
C ALA A 201 47.28 13.06 -14.38
N VAL A 202 47.48 14.33 -14.72
CA VAL A 202 46.57 15.40 -14.32
C VAL A 202 45.18 15.20 -14.93
N ILE A 203 45.07 14.79 -16.19
CA ILE A 203 43.77 14.51 -16.85
C ILE A 203 43.05 13.36 -16.12
N GLN A 204 43.75 12.27 -15.82
CA GLN A 204 43.15 11.11 -15.10
C GLN A 204 42.67 11.51 -13.70
N PHE A 205 43.50 12.23 -12.95
CA PHE A 205 43.14 12.75 -11.63
C PHE A 205 41.86 13.62 -11.68
N ASN A 206 41.81 14.58 -12.61
CA ASN A 206 40.66 15.45 -12.77
C ASN A 206 39.37 14.64 -13.12
N THR A 207 39.53 13.62 -13.98
CA THR A 207 38.41 12.73 -14.36
C THR A 207 37.88 11.93 -13.16
N ALA A 208 38.79 11.32 -12.40
CA ALA A 208 38.45 10.57 -11.19
C ALA A 208 37.82 11.47 -10.13
N GLN A 209 38.30 12.70 -9.97
CA GLN A 209 37.72 13.66 -9.04
C GLN A 209 36.30 14.05 -9.41
N VAL A 210 35.99 14.19 -10.70
CA VAL A 210 34.63 14.44 -11.19
C VAL A 210 33.73 13.22 -10.92
N GLN A 211 34.20 12.01 -11.21
CA GLN A 211 33.46 10.77 -10.96
C GLN A 211 33.13 10.59 -9.46
N TYR A 212 34.11 10.82 -8.59
CA TYR A 212 33.92 10.81 -7.14
C TYR A 212 32.85 11.82 -6.70
N ARG A 213 32.89 13.06 -7.17
CA ARG A 213 31.91 14.10 -6.84
C ARG A 213 30.54 13.73 -7.32
N GLN A 214 30.39 13.20 -8.54
CA GLN A 214 29.11 12.75 -9.09
C GLN A 214 28.52 11.62 -8.24
N ALA A 215 29.32 10.62 -7.87
CA ALA A 215 28.88 9.54 -6.99
C ALA A 215 28.45 10.06 -5.61
N ALA A 216 29.22 10.97 -5.01
CA ALA A 216 28.91 11.59 -3.73
C ALA A 216 27.59 12.37 -3.77
N LEU A 217 27.30 13.10 -4.85
CA LEU A 217 26.06 13.84 -5.05
C LEU A 217 24.84 12.96 -5.32
N ALA A 218 25.03 11.72 -5.80
CA ALA A 218 23.95 10.78 -6.05
C ALA A 218 23.43 10.08 -4.76
N ILE A 219 24.29 9.90 -3.76
CA ILE A 219 23.96 9.17 -2.51
C ILE A 219 22.79 9.82 -1.75
N PRO A 220 22.71 11.15 -1.54
CA PRO A 220 21.58 11.77 -0.85
C PRO A 220 20.24 11.47 -1.49
N ALA A 221 20.15 11.39 -2.82
CA ALA A 221 18.92 11.05 -3.53
C ALA A 221 18.49 9.59 -3.26
N LYS A 222 19.44 8.66 -3.22
CA LYS A 222 19.17 7.25 -2.86
C LYS A 222 18.73 7.11 -1.41
N TYR A 223 19.34 7.83 -0.48
CA TYR A 223 18.88 7.90 0.91
C TYR A 223 17.48 8.51 1.03
N ALA A 224 17.17 9.57 0.27
CA ALA A 224 15.84 10.17 0.26
C ALA A 224 14.78 9.16 -0.19
N TYR A 225 15.07 8.37 -1.23
CA TYR A 225 14.18 7.30 -1.68
C TYR A 225 14.02 6.20 -0.63
N LEU A 226 15.09 5.73 -0.01
CA LEU A 226 15.02 4.76 1.09
C LEU A 226 14.19 5.30 2.26
N LYS A 227 14.43 6.54 2.70
CA LYS A 227 13.64 7.20 3.75
C LYS A 227 12.15 7.27 3.40
N GLN A 228 11.81 7.56 2.15
CA GLN A 228 10.43 7.56 1.66
C GLN A 228 9.77 6.18 1.83
N LEU A 229 10.46 5.11 1.44
CA LEU A 229 9.96 3.73 1.60
C LEU A 229 9.84 3.32 3.07
N LEU A 230 10.74 3.78 3.92
CA LEU A 230 10.69 3.55 5.36
C LEU A 230 9.56 4.33 6.05
N GLY A 231 9.10 5.44 5.47
CA GLY A 231 8.31 6.44 6.19
C GLY A 231 9.12 7.18 7.25
N PHE A 232 10.45 7.33 7.00
CA PHE A 232 11.39 7.95 7.93
C PHE A 232 11.34 9.48 7.81
N PRO A 233 11.49 10.24 8.91
CA PRO A 233 11.48 11.70 8.86
C PRO A 233 12.56 12.24 7.92
N VAL A 234 12.19 13.23 7.09
CA VAL A 234 13.07 13.79 6.06
C VAL A 234 14.32 14.45 6.68
N ASP A 235 14.14 15.15 7.79
CA ASP A 235 15.17 15.95 8.44
C ASP A 235 16.14 15.13 9.33
N SER A 236 15.81 13.87 9.62
CA SER A 236 16.65 13.00 10.45
C SER A 236 17.77 12.35 9.62
N VAL A 237 18.95 12.15 10.21
CA VAL A 237 20.08 11.51 9.54
C VAL A 237 19.99 9.99 9.70
N LEU A 238 19.85 9.29 8.57
CA LEU A 238 19.91 7.83 8.50
C LEU A 238 21.29 7.41 8.01
N LYS A 239 21.92 6.43 8.67
CA LYS A 239 23.15 5.78 8.25
C LYS A 239 22.93 4.27 8.22
N LEU A 240 23.41 3.61 7.17
CA LEU A 240 23.33 2.16 7.09
C LEU A 240 24.50 1.51 7.82
N GLN A 241 24.19 0.44 8.55
CA GLN A 241 25.20 -0.49 9.06
C GLN A 241 25.13 -1.76 8.22
N SER A 242 26.24 -2.16 7.64
CA SER A 242 26.29 -3.30 6.73
C SER A 242 27.59 -4.07 6.86
N ASP A 243 27.46 -5.38 6.73
CA ASP A 243 28.57 -6.32 6.60
C ASP A 243 28.56 -6.88 5.17
N SER A 244 29.63 -6.62 4.41
CA SER A 244 29.75 -7.08 3.03
C SER A 244 29.77 -8.61 2.92
N ALA A 245 30.37 -9.30 3.89
CA ALA A 245 30.40 -10.77 3.89
C ALA A 245 29.01 -11.36 4.12
N ALA A 246 28.24 -10.77 5.04
CA ALA A 246 26.86 -11.19 5.30
C ALA A 246 25.97 -10.97 4.07
N MET A 247 26.14 -9.85 3.33
CA MET A 247 25.38 -9.60 2.11
C MET A 247 25.68 -10.59 0.98
N VAL A 248 26.93 -10.93 0.78
CA VAL A 248 27.33 -11.95 -0.21
C VAL A 248 26.74 -13.31 0.15
N ALA A 249 26.76 -13.69 1.42
CA ALA A 249 26.14 -14.92 1.89
C ALA A 249 24.61 -14.88 1.68
N GLU A 250 24.00 -13.73 1.93
CA GLU A 250 22.55 -13.54 1.70
C GLU A 250 22.18 -13.62 0.21
N ALA A 251 23.06 -13.27 -0.73
CA ALA A 251 22.77 -13.28 -2.16
C ALA A 251 22.44 -14.69 -2.70
N MET A 252 22.92 -15.74 -2.06
CA MET A 252 22.73 -17.12 -2.53
C MET A 252 21.31 -17.61 -2.33
N LEU A 253 20.72 -18.21 -3.38
CA LEU A 253 19.37 -18.77 -3.38
C LEU A 253 19.41 -20.21 -3.91
N ASP A 254 18.56 -21.07 -3.35
CA ASP A 254 18.30 -22.39 -3.91
C ASP A 254 17.48 -22.27 -5.21
N THR A 255 18.11 -22.55 -6.34
CA THR A 255 17.51 -22.43 -7.67
C THR A 255 16.71 -23.67 -8.09
N THR A 256 16.55 -24.67 -7.21
CA THR A 256 15.77 -25.90 -7.48
C THR A 256 14.30 -25.77 -7.04
N GLN A 257 13.94 -24.69 -6.37
CA GLN A 257 12.59 -24.45 -5.87
C GLN A 257 11.59 -24.37 -7.04
N GLN A 258 10.49 -25.12 -6.89
CA GLN A 258 9.41 -25.12 -7.87
C GLN A 258 8.34 -24.08 -7.51
N LEU A 259 7.72 -23.51 -8.56
CA LEU A 259 6.65 -22.55 -8.41
C LEU A 259 5.37 -23.21 -7.85
N ASP A 260 4.91 -22.73 -6.70
CA ASP A 260 3.61 -23.06 -6.13
C ASP A 260 2.68 -21.82 -6.18
N TYR A 261 1.72 -21.86 -7.11
CA TYR A 261 0.76 -20.77 -7.29
C TYR A 261 -0.06 -20.45 -6.03
N ASN A 262 -0.29 -21.44 -5.14
CA ASN A 262 -1.12 -21.23 -3.95
C ASN A 262 -0.42 -20.40 -2.85
N ARG A 263 0.89 -20.24 -2.94
CA ARG A 263 1.66 -19.36 -2.05
C ARG A 263 1.54 -17.88 -2.43
N ARG A 264 1.13 -17.61 -3.68
CA ARG A 264 1.01 -16.24 -4.17
C ARG A 264 -0.26 -15.60 -3.65
N VAL A 265 -0.10 -14.44 -3.00
CA VAL A 265 -1.22 -13.69 -2.41
C VAL A 265 -2.22 -13.25 -3.47
N GLU A 266 -1.80 -12.97 -4.70
CA GLU A 266 -2.67 -12.60 -5.81
C GLU A 266 -3.61 -13.75 -6.20
N VAL A 267 -3.12 -14.98 -6.17
CA VAL A 267 -3.94 -16.18 -6.42
C VAL A 267 -4.92 -16.40 -5.28
N GLN A 268 -4.47 -16.23 -4.03
CA GLN A 268 -5.34 -16.36 -2.85
C GLN A 268 -6.46 -15.31 -2.88
N SER A 269 -6.13 -14.05 -3.21
CA SER A 269 -7.11 -12.96 -3.34
C SER A 269 -8.15 -13.24 -4.44
N LEU A 270 -7.74 -13.77 -5.59
CA LEU A 270 -8.67 -14.15 -6.66
C LEU A 270 -9.53 -15.35 -6.27
N GLN A 271 -9.01 -16.33 -5.53
CA GLN A 271 -9.81 -17.45 -4.99
C GLN A 271 -10.85 -16.95 -3.98
N THR A 272 -10.48 -16.00 -3.12
CA THR A 272 -11.40 -15.35 -2.20
C THR A 272 -12.46 -14.55 -2.97
N LEU A 273 -12.06 -13.80 -3.99
CA LEU A 273 -12.97 -13.06 -4.86
C LEU A 273 -13.93 -13.97 -5.63
N LYS A 274 -13.45 -15.14 -6.11
CA LYS A 274 -14.31 -16.18 -6.73
C LYS A 274 -15.40 -16.64 -5.76
N THR A 275 -15.04 -16.87 -4.51
CA THR A 275 -16.00 -17.28 -3.48
C THR A 275 -17.06 -16.22 -3.24
N LEU A 276 -16.67 -14.93 -3.23
CA LEU A 276 -17.58 -13.79 -3.13
C LEU A 276 -18.50 -13.70 -4.35
N ALA A 277 -17.97 -13.83 -5.57
CA ALA A 277 -18.74 -13.81 -6.81
C ALA A 277 -19.72 -14.97 -6.88
N THR A 278 -19.32 -16.16 -6.45
CA THR A 278 -20.22 -17.33 -6.36
C THR A 278 -21.35 -17.09 -5.34
N ALA A 279 -21.04 -16.51 -4.18
CA ALA A 279 -22.05 -16.15 -3.19
C ALA A 279 -23.04 -15.11 -3.74
N GLN A 280 -22.58 -14.16 -4.55
CA GLN A 280 -23.42 -13.19 -5.23
C GLN A 280 -24.33 -13.85 -6.30
N TYR A 281 -23.80 -14.83 -7.05
CA TYR A 281 -24.60 -15.63 -7.97
C TYR A 281 -25.70 -16.41 -7.22
N ASP A 282 -25.36 -17.09 -6.12
CA ASP A 282 -26.33 -17.80 -5.28
C ASP A 282 -27.41 -16.86 -4.73
N TYR A 283 -27.02 -15.65 -4.29
CA TYR A 283 -27.97 -14.63 -3.83
C TYR A 283 -29.00 -14.27 -4.90
N GLN A 284 -28.58 -14.11 -6.16
CA GLN A 284 -29.51 -13.85 -7.26
C GLN A 284 -30.34 -15.09 -7.62
N ARG A 285 -29.73 -16.28 -7.57
CA ARG A 285 -30.40 -17.54 -7.81
C ARG A 285 -31.54 -17.80 -6.83
N TYR A 286 -31.32 -17.54 -5.54
CA TYR A 286 -32.32 -17.70 -4.48
C TYR A 286 -33.19 -16.45 -4.27
N GLY A 287 -33.23 -15.54 -5.23
CA GLY A 287 -34.00 -14.30 -5.19
C GLY A 287 -35.53 -14.49 -5.17
N TRP A 288 -36.04 -15.73 -5.29
CA TRP A 288 -37.46 -16.08 -5.15
C TRP A 288 -37.87 -16.34 -3.70
N LEU A 289 -36.93 -16.49 -2.79
CA LEU A 289 -37.21 -16.71 -1.37
C LEU A 289 -37.92 -15.50 -0.77
N PRO A 290 -38.92 -15.73 0.12
CA PRO A 290 -39.62 -14.65 0.78
C PRO A 290 -38.70 -13.90 1.76
N SER A 291 -39.11 -12.67 2.11
CA SER A 291 -38.56 -11.94 3.26
C SER A 291 -39.61 -11.90 4.37
N LEU A 292 -39.19 -11.97 5.63
CA LEU A 292 -40.02 -11.91 6.82
C LEU A 292 -39.43 -10.87 7.77
N SER A 293 -40.25 -9.89 8.15
CA SER A 293 -39.88 -8.88 9.13
C SER A 293 -40.98 -8.72 10.19
N PHE A 294 -40.56 -8.50 11.42
CA PHE A 294 -41.42 -8.05 12.51
C PHE A 294 -41.35 -6.52 12.57
N PHE A 295 -42.50 -5.90 12.88
CA PHE A 295 -42.56 -4.47 13.11
C PHE A 295 -43.44 -4.14 14.31
N TYR A 296 -43.10 -3.03 14.96
CA TYR A 296 -43.92 -2.40 16.02
C TYR A 296 -43.94 -0.91 15.78
N ASP A 297 -45.14 -0.31 15.79
CA ASP A 297 -45.32 1.12 15.63
C ASP A 297 -46.15 1.67 16.81
N TYR A 298 -45.69 2.79 17.34
CA TYR A 298 -46.42 3.61 18.32
C TYR A 298 -46.47 5.03 17.80
N ASN A 299 -47.73 5.56 17.59
CA ASN A 299 -47.92 6.87 17.02
C ASN A 299 -48.83 7.69 17.90
N LEU A 300 -48.48 8.97 18.06
CA LEU A 300 -49.34 10.03 18.63
C LEU A 300 -49.87 10.82 17.46
N PHE A 301 -51.18 10.73 17.23
CA PHE A 301 -51.87 11.46 16.18
C PHE A 301 -52.58 12.69 16.78
N TYR A 302 -52.40 13.83 16.14
CA TYR A 302 -53.01 15.12 16.51
C TYR A 302 -53.75 15.65 15.29
N GLY A 303 -54.93 16.27 15.54
CA GLY A 303 -55.70 16.85 14.44
C GLY A 303 -56.68 17.91 14.91
N ASN A 304 -56.71 19.06 14.21
CA ASN A 304 -57.67 20.12 14.45
C ASN A 304 -57.83 21.02 13.20
N ASN A 305 -59.00 21.62 13.04
CA ASN A 305 -59.23 22.61 12.00
C ASN A 305 -58.51 23.93 12.26
N THR A 306 -58.23 24.26 13.54
CA THR A 306 -57.50 25.47 13.96
C THR A 306 -56.07 25.09 14.28
N PHE A 307 -55.10 25.75 13.64
CA PHE A 307 -53.68 25.46 13.80
C PHE A 307 -53.20 25.52 15.26
N SER A 308 -53.55 26.56 16.01
CA SER A 308 -53.14 26.73 17.42
C SER A 308 -53.70 25.67 18.38
N LYS A 309 -54.69 24.85 17.92
CA LYS A 309 -55.34 23.81 18.72
C LYS A 309 -54.97 22.39 18.28
N VAL A 310 -54.01 22.23 17.36
CA VAL A 310 -53.63 20.92 16.82
C VAL A 310 -53.19 19.97 17.94
N TYR A 311 -52.37 20.44 18.88
CA TYR A 311 -51.80 19.62 19.95
C TYR A 311 -52.62 19.58 21.25
N ASN A 312 -53.85 20.09 21.26
CA ASN A 312 -54.71 20.07 22.44
C ASN A 312 -55.25 18.69 22.82
N ALA A 313 -55.34 17.80 21.86
CA ALA A 313 -55.76 16.41 22.08
C ALA A 313 -54.94 15.47 21.23
N ASN A 314 -54.46 14.37 21.81
CA ASN A 314 -53.80 13.32 21.09
C ASN A 314 -54.69 12.07 20.98
N TYR A 315 -54.47 11.32 19.91
CA TYR A 315 -55.14 10.05 19.62
C TYR A 315 -54.10 8.98 19.40
N PRO A 316 -53.57 8.37 20.50
CA PRO A 316 -52.50 7.39 20.39
C PRO A 316 -53.02 6.13 19.72
N ASN A 317 -52.18 5.58 18.84
CA ASN A 317 -52.41 4.23 18.30
C ASN A 317 -51.07 3.42 18.37
N SER A 318 -51.21 2.14 18.58
CA SER A 318 -50.06 1.22 18.53
C SER A 318 -50.47 -0.08 17.89
N TYR A 319 -49.61 -0.63 17.09
CA TYR A 319 -49.81 -1.92 16.47
C TYR A 319 -48.47 -2.64 16.27
N LEU A 320 -48.54 -3.95 16.27
CA LEU A 320 -47.42 -4.80 15.93
C LEU A 320 -47.88 -5.82 14.89
N GLY A 321 -46.94 -6.31 14.13
CA GLY A 321 -47.26 -7.28 13.10
C GLY A 321 -46.03 -7.92 12.47
N VAL A 322 -46.31 -8.78 11.53
CA VAL A 322 -45.29 -9.46 10.72
C VAL A 322 -45.60 -9.19 9.25
N THR A 323 -44.58 -8.77 8.51
CA THR A 323 -44.71 -8.59 7.06
C THR A 323 -43.97 -9.72 6.34
N LEU A 324 -44.70 -10.44 5.47
CA LEU A 324 -44.18 -11.45 4.57
C LEU A 324 -44.17 -10.89 3.15
N GLY A 325 -42.99 -10.69 2.57
CA GLY A 325 -42.82 -10.24 1.20
C GLY A 325 -42.38 -11.39 0.28
N ILE A 326 -43.21 -11.71 -0.73
CA ILE A 326 -42.91 -12.79 -1.68
C ILE A 326 -42.80 -12.18 -3.08
N PRO A 327 -41.61 -12.21 -3.72
CA PRO A 327 -41.44 -11.68 -5.08
C PRO A 327 -41.95 -12.68 -6.11
N ILE A 328 -43.18 -12.46 -6.63
CA ILE A 328 -43.84 -13.37 -7.58
C ILE A 328 -43.31 -13.13 -9.00
N PHE A 329 -43.41 -11.92 -9.51
CA PHE A 329 -42.95 -11.55 -10.84
C PHE A 329 -42.25 -10.17 -10.84
N GLN A 330 -41.09 -10.08 -11.46
CA GLN A 330 -40.26 -8.86 -11.49
C GLN A 330 -39.80 -8.52 -12.93
N GLY A 331 -40.61 -8.82 -13.97
CA GLY A 331 -40.27 -8.51 -15.36
C GLY A 331 -38.95 -9.08 -15.82
N PHE A 332 -38.60 -10.32 -15.44
CA PHE A 332 -37.33 -11.00 -15.73
C PHE A 332 -36.06 -10.37 -15.12
N LYS A 333 -36.17 -9.29 -14.34
CA LYS A 333 -35.02 -8.61 -13.70
C LYS A 333 -34.13 -9.60 -12.97
N ARG A 334 -34.70 -10.52 -12.19
CA ARG A 334 -33.95 -11.56 -11.46
C ARG A 334 -33.16 -12.49 -12.39
N VAL A 335 -33.78 -12.91 -13.53
CA VAL A 335 -33.15 -13.81 -14.48
C VAL A 335 -31.90 -13.17 -15.11
N TYR A 336 -32.01 -11.89 -15.49
CA TYR A 336 -30.88 -11.14 -16.03
C TYR A 336 -29.83 -10.86 -14.97
N ALA A 337 -30.20 -10.51 -13.73
CA ALA A 337 -29.28 -10.32 -12.63
C ALA A 337 -28.51 -11.62 -12.28
N MET A 338 -29.20 -12.78 -12.29
CA MET A 338 -28.57 -14.08 -12.08
C MET A 338 -27.57 -14.42 -13.21
N ARG A 339 -27.95 -14.18 -14.48
CA ARG A 339 -27.02 -14.39 -15.61
C ARG A 339 -25.82 -13.49 -15.55
N ALA A 340 -25.99 -12.21 -15.22
CA ALA A 340 -24.90 -11.26 -15.04
C ALA A 340 -23.97 -11.68 -13.89
N ALA A 341 -24.52 -12.11 -12.75
CA ALA A 341 -23.72 -12.59 -11.62
C ALA A 341 -22.94 -13.88 -11.96
N LYS A 342 -23.52 -14.79 -12.78
CA LYS A 342 -22.82 -15.96 -13.27
C LYS A 342 -21.63 -15.57 -14.15
N LEU A 343 -21.85 -14.69 -15.13
CA LEU A 343 -20.76 -14.19 -15.99
C LEU A 343 -19.67 -13.45 -15.19
N SER A 344 -20.04 -12.76 -14.12
CA SER A 344 -19.08 -12.16 -13.20
C SER A 344 -18.21 -13.19 -12.47
N ALA A 345 -18.79 -14.34 -12.10
CA ALA A 345 -18.02 -15.44 -11.50
C ALA A 345 -17.09 -16.09 -12.54
N ASP A 346 -17.59 -16.33 -13.76
CA ASP A 346 -16.79 -16.87 -14.88
C ASP A 346 -15.64 -15.94 -15.26
N LEU A 347 -15.84 -14.60 -15.18
CA LEU A 347 -14.79 -13.60 -15.39
C LEU A 347 -13.66 -13.72 -14.35
N VAL A 348 -13.97 -14.04 -13.09
CA VAL A 348 -12.95 -14.26 -12.06
C VAL A 348 -12.13 -15.51 -12.36
N ASP A 349 -12.74 -16.56 -12.92
CA ASP A 349 -12.01 -17.76 -13.35
C ASP A 349 -11.01 -17.45 -14.47
N LEU A 350 -11.41 -16.66 -15.45
CA LEU A 350 -10.51 -16.21 -16.52
C LEU A 350 -9.35 -15.35 -15.96
N ARG A 351 -9.64 -14.45 -15.00
CA ARG A 351 -8.59 -13.66 -14.33
C ARG A 351 -7.63 -14.55 -13.54
N LEU A 352 -8.14 -15.59 -12.88
CA LEU A 352 -7.30 -16.53 -12.14
C LEU A 352 -6.36 -17.30 -13.07
N GLU A 353 -6.86 -17.74 -14.24
CA GLU A 353 -6.05 -18.40 -15.26
C GLU A 353 -4.97 -17.46 -15.82
N ASP A 354 -5.34 -16.23 -16.18
CA ASP A 354 -4.41 -15.23 -16.68
C ASP A 354 -3.35 -14.86 -15.64
N THR A 355 -3.75 -14.64 -14.39
CA THR A 355 -2.82 -14.35 -13.28
C THR A 355 -1.81 -15.47 -13.08
N LYS A 356 -2.22 -16.74 -13.19
CA LYS A 356 -1.26 -17.86 -13.13
C LYS A 356 -0.25 -17.84 -14.27
N ARG A 357 -0.66 -17.45 -15.48
CA ARG A 357 0.24 -17.29 -16.64
C ARG A 357 1.23 -16.15 -16.40
N VAL A 358 0.75 -15.01 -15.90
CA VAL A 358 1.58 -13.85 -15.54
C VAL A 358 2.61 -14.24 -14.47
N ILE A 359 2.18 -14.94 -13.41
CA ILE A 359 3.07 -15.42 -12.35
C ILE A 359 4.14 -16.38 -12.89
N ASN A 360 3.77 -17.30 -13.80
CA ASN A 360 4.72 -18.18 -14.44
C ASN A 360 5.77 -17.40 -15.24
N THR A 361 5.35 -16.39 -15.99
CA THR A 361 6.25 -15.50 -16.74
C THR A 361 7.18 -14.76 -15.79
N GLN A 362 6.64 -14.16 -14.72
CA GLN A 362 7.43 -13.47 -13.70
C GLN A 362 8.48 -14.39 -13.08
N TYR A 363 8.10 -15.61 -12.68
CA TYR A 363 9.02 -16.58 -12.12
C TYR A 363 10.12 -16.97 -13.12
N THR A 364 9.76 -17.30 -14.36
CA THR A 364 10.71 -17.71 -15.38
C THR A 364 11.70 -16.58 -15.69
N THR A 365 11.22 -15.34 -15.80
CA THR A 365 12.05 -14.16 -16.07
C THR A 365 12.98 -13.87 -14.89
N ALA A 366 12.44 -13.82 -13.66
CA ALA A 366 13.22 -13.54 -12.47
C ALA A 366 14.29 -14.62 -12.21
N MET A 367 13.96 -15.90 -12.42
CA MET A 367 14.90 -17.01 -12.25
C MET A 367 16.01 -16.98 -13.31
N ALA A 368 15.68 -16.63 -14.56
CA ALA A 368 16.66 -16.49 -15.64
C ALA A 368 17.61 -15.31 -15.36
N ALA A 369 17.08 -14.16 -14.94
CA ALA A 369 17.87 -13.00 -14.56
C ALA A 369 18.80 -13.33 -13.37
N TYR A 370 18.27 -13.91 -12.30
CA TYR A 370 19.06 -14.30 -11.13
C TYR A 370 20.23 -15.26 -11.50
N ARG A 371 19.98 -16.27 -12.34
CA ARG A 371 21.05 -17.19 -12.77
C ARG A 371 22.09 -16.48 -13.60
N GLY A 372 21.68 -15.64 -14.54
CA GLY A 372 22.61 -14.83 -15.35
C GLY A 372 23.44 -13.88 -14.51
N ASP A 373 22.82 -13.21 -13.54
CA ASP A 373 23.54 -12.27 -12.67
C ASP A 373 24.41 -12.97 -11.62
N LEU A 374 24.06 -14.19 -11.21
CA LEU A 374 24.94 -15.03 -10.39
C LEU A 374 26.24 -15.39 -11.12
N ASP A 375 26.14 -15.78 -12.37
CA ASP A 375 27.31 -16.10 -13.19
C ASP A 375 28.11 -14.84 -13.53
N ASN A 376 27.45 -13.73 -13.85
CA ASN A 376 28.09 -12.42 -14.05
C ASN A 376 28.84 -11.95 -12.81
N TRP A 377 28.22 -12.06 -11.62
CA TRP A 377 28.88 -11.70 -10.36
C TRP A 377 30.12 -12.56 -10.08
N ARG A 378 30.08 -13.89 -10.31
CA ARG A 378 31.23 -14.77 -10.14
C ARG A 378 32.37 -14.37 -11.06
N VAL A 379 32.09 -14.22 -12.34
CA VAL A 379 33.11 -13.78 -13.33
C VAL A 379 33.66 -12.39 -12.97
N SER A 380 32.85 -11.49 -12.48
CA SER A 380 33.30 -10.16 -12.03
C SER A 380 34.25 -10.24 -10.85
N GLN A 381 34.05 -11.17 -9.89
CA GLN A 381 34.99 -11.38 -8.78
C GLN A 381 36.34 -11.90 -9.25
N ASP A 382 36.35 -12.84 -10.21
CA ASP A 382 37.58 -13.32 -10.84
C ASP A 382 38.33 -12.18 -11.58
N ASN A 383 37.57 -11.37 -12.33
CA ASN A 383 38.13 -10.21 -13.04
C ASN A 383 38.71 -9.16 -12.12
N ILE A 384 38.09 -8.90 -10.95
CA ILE A 384 38.65 -8.00 -9.93
C ILE A 384 39.99 -8.54 -9.43
N THR A 385 40.10 -9.84 -9.15
CA THR A 385 41.30 -10.48 -8.68
C THR A 385 42.42 -10.36 -9.70
N LEU A 386 42.12 -10.74 -10.95
CA LEU A 386 43.09 -10.64 -12.07
C LEU A 386 43.50 -9.19 -12.33
N SER A 387 42.57 -8.24 -12.30
CA SER A 387 42.89 -6.81 -12.52
C SER A 387 43.80 -6.24 -11.41
N LYS A 388 43.64 -6.68 -10.15
CA LYS A 388 44.54 -6.32 -9.04
C LYS A 388 45.95 -6.83 -9.27
N GLU A 389 46.10 -8.07 -9.70
CA GLU A 389 47.42 -8.66 -10.02
C GLU A 389 48.08 -7.96 -11.18
N VAL A 390 47.35 -7.68 -12.26
CA VAL A 390 47.85 -6.94 -13.42
C VAL A 390 48.33 -5.53 -13.02
N TYR A 391 47.49 -4.80 -12.27
CA TYR A 391 47.83 -3.45 -11.82
C TYR A 391 49.07 -3.45 -10.93
N ALA A 392 49.18 -4.36 -9.98
CA ALA A 392 50.34 -4.48 -9.12
C ALA A 392 51.62 -4.79 -9.92
N THR A 393 51.54 -5.72 -10.88
CA THR A 393 52.67 -6.12 -11.73
C THR A 393 53.11 -4.97 -12.65
N VAL A 394 52.16 -4.33 -13.35
CA VAL A 394 52.45 -3.22 -14.27
C VAL A 394 53.05 -2.03 -13.50
N THR A 395 52.52 -1.73 -12.31
CA THR A 395 53.07 -0.64 -11.45
C THR A 395 54.48 -0.93 -11.01
N LEU A 396 54.82 -2.19 -10.68
CA LEU A 396 56.19 -2.59 -10.35
C LEU A 396 57.09 -2.44 -11.57
N GLN A 397 56.71 -2.96 -12.73
CA GLN A 397 57.50 -2.89 -13.99
C GLN A 397 57.69 -1.42 -14.46
N TYR A 398 56.76 -0.54 -14.21
CA TYR A 398 56.88 0.90 -14.48
C TYR A 398 58.00 1.50 -13.59
N LYS A 399 58.00 1.18 -12.30
CA LYS A 399 59.05 1.65 -11.38
C LYS A 399 60.44 1.19 -11.79
N GLU A 400 60.55 0.00 -12.39
CA GLU A 400 61.82 -0.56 -12.92
C GLU A 400 62.14 -0.07 -14.35
N GLY A 401 61.31 0.84 -14.93
CA GLY A 401 61.54 1.40 -16.26
C GLY A 401 61.24 0.45 -17.42
N ILE A 402 60.55 -0.68 -17.17
CA ILE A 402 60.19 -1.70 -18.18
C ILE A 402 58.90 -1.36 -18.91
N LYS A 403 57.97 -0.70 -18.22
CA LYS A 403 56.66 -0.31 -18.73
C LYS A 403 56.51 1.20 -18.80
N THR A 404 55.58 1.67 -19.64
CA THR A 404 55.27 3.09 -19.79
C THR A 404 54.22 3.54 -18.77
N TYR A 405 54.08 4.86 -18.55
CA TYR A 405 53.00 5.42 -17.73
C TYR A 405 51.61 5.11 -18.31
N LEU A 406 51.51 5.04 -19.62
CA LEU A 406 50.26 4.65 -20.30
C LEU A 406 49.78 3.22 -19.92
N ASP A 407 50.75 2.28 -19.77
CA ASP A 407 50.42 0.93 -19.31
C ASP A 407 49.84 0.96 -17.89
N VAL A 408 50.37 1.80 -16.99
CA VAL A 408 49.88 1.96 -15.62
C VAL A 408 48.46 2.52 -15.62
N ILE A 409 48.18 3.60 -16.38
CA ILE A 409 46.83 4.19 -16.51
C ILE A 409 45.84 3.16 -17.02
N THR A 410 46.24 2.36 -18.02
CA THR A 410 45.37 1.34 -18.60
C THR A 410 45.03 0.25 -17.57
N ALA A 411 46.03 -0.24 -16.83
CA ALA A 411 45.83 -1.24 -15.78
C ALA A 411 44.96 -0.69 -14.61
N GLU A 412 45.20 0.56 -14.19
CA GLU A 412 44.42 1.22 -13.14
C GLU A 412 42.94 1.43 -13.56
N THR A 413 42.70 1.88 -14.79
CA THR A 413 41.36 2.05 -15.34
C THR A 413 40.62 0.70 -15.43
N SER A 414 41.35 -0.36 -15.83
CA SER A 414 40.82 -1.71 -15.88
C SER A 414 40.40 -2.24 -14.49
N LEU A 415 41.27 -2.01 -13.48
CA LEU A 415 40.97 -2.38 -12.08
C LEU A 415 39.73 -1.64 -11.56
N ARG A 416 39.71 -0.31 -11.70
CA ARG A 416 38.55 0.51 -11.28
C ARG A 416 37.28 0.05 -11.95
N THR A 417 37.31 -0.20 -13.28
CA THR A 417 36.15 -0.67 -14.03
C THR A 417 35.67 -2.05 -13.53
N ALA A 418 36.60 -2.96 -13.28
CA ALA A 418 36.28 -4.28 -12.74
C ALA A 418 35.63 -4.19 -11.35
N GLU A 419 36.16 -3.35 -10.45
CA GLU A 419 35.61 -3.16 -9.10
C GLU A 419 34.19 -2.56 -9.15
N ILE A 420 33.94 -1.54 -9.98
CA ILE A 420 32.59 -0.94 -10.14
C ILE A 420 31.63 -1.95 -10.75
N THR A 421 32.03 -2.65 -11.83
CA THR A 421 31.21 -3.70 -12.47
C THR A 421 30.87 -4.81 -11.48
N GLY A 422 31.80 -5.20 -10.61
CA GLY A 422 31.55 -6.19 -9.58
C GLY A 422 30.50 -5.75 -8.53
N LEU A 423 30.48 -4.46 -8.18
CA LEU A 423 29.43 -3.91 -7.29
C LEU A 423 28.05 -3.85 -7.99
N ASP A 424 28.03 -3.46 -9.27
CA ASP A 424 26.80 -3.43 -10.06
C ASP A 424 26.24 -4.85 -10.23
N ALA A 425 27.09 -5.84 -10.47
CA ALA A 425 26.70 -7.24 -10.54
C ALA A 425 26.17 -7.76 -9.20
N LEU A 426 26.76 -7.38 -8.07
CA LEU A 426 26.27 -7.73 -6.74
C LEU A 426 24.88 -7.11 -6.47
N PHE A 427 24.71 -5.84 -6.83
CA PHE A 427 23.41 -5.16 -6.68
C PHE A 427 22.32 -5.86 -7.52
N SER A 428 22.63 -6.18 -8.78
CA SER A 428 21.69 -6.89 -9.67
C SER A 428 21.32 -8.24 -9.08
N LEU A 429 22.31 -9.04 -8.65
CA LEU A 429 22.09 -10.35 -8.05
C LEU A 429 21.18 -10.30 -6.80
N LEU A 430 21.43 -9.35 -5.89
CA LEU A 430 20.63 -9.14 -4.68
C LEU A 430 19.19 -8.68 -5.03
N SER A 431 19.08 -7.81 -6.02
CA SER A 431 17.78 -7.31 -6.51
C SER A 431 16.95 -8.43 -7.14
N ASP A 432 17.58 -9.23 -8.02
CA ASP A 432 16.92 -10.34 -8.69
C ASP A 432 16.54 -11.47 -7.73
N LYS A 433 17.34 -11.71 -6.70
CA LYS A 433 16.95 -12.60 -5.59
C LYS A 433 15.60 -12.18 -5.01
N MET A 434 15.41 -10.88 -4.74
CA MET A 434 14.14 -10.39 -4.18
C MET A 434 12.98 -10.60 -5.17
N ASP A 435 13.22 -10.47 -6.47
CA ASP A 435 12.21 -10.74 -7.50
C ASP A 435 11.87 -12.24 -7.58
N VAL A 436 12.85 -13.12 -7.46
CA VAL A 436 12.60 -14.57 -7.37
C VAL A 436 11.81 -14.94 -6.13
N LEU A 437 12.17 -14.41 -4.94
CA LEU A 437 11.43 -14.66 -3.71
C LEU A 437 9.97 -14.16 -3.81
N LYS A 438 9.76 -12.98 -4.43
CA LYS A 438 8.42 -12.47 -4.71
C LYS A 438 7.68 -13.39 -5.69
N ALA A 439 8.31 -13.83 -6.76
CA ALA A 439 7.71 -14.72 -7.74
C ALA A 439 7.33 -16.08 -7.16
N LEU A 440 8.13 -16.63 -6.26
CA LEU A 440 7.85 -17.87 -5.52
C LEU A 440 6.81 -17.71 -4.40
N GLY A 441 6.48 -16.48 -3.98
CA GLY A 441 5.62 -16.23 -2.83
C GLY A 441 6.28 -16.61 -1.48
N THR A 442 7.61 -16.51 -1.39
CA THR A 442 8.39 -16.89 -0.21
C THR A 442 9.03 -15.69 0.50
N VAL A 443 8.64 -14.48 0.16
CA VAL A 443 9.06 -13.27 0.87
C VAL A 443 8.62 -13.36 2.32
N ASN A 444 9.58 -13.24 3.25
CA ASN A 444 9.26 -13.22 4.67
C ASN A 444 8.59 -11.88 5.05
N ILE A 445 7.32 -11.92 5.36
CA ILE A 445 6.53 -10.76 5.80
C ILE A 445 6.31 -10.70 7.32
N ASN A 446 6.70 -11.76 8.06
CA ASN A 446 6.59 -11.83 9.52
C ASN A 446 7.86 -11.23 10.15
N ILE A 447 8.00 -9.92 10.02
CA ILE A 447 9.14 -9.15 10.53
C ILE A 447 8.71 -8.58 11.89
N ASN A 448 9.07 -9.26 12.98
CA ASN A 448 8.82 -8.85 14.36
C ASN A 448 9.96 -7.98 14.92
#